data_e4e41898cd6ae4edde43d95199af8eef
#
_entry.id   e4e41898cd6ae4edde43d95199af8eef
#
_cell.length_a   1.000
_cell.length_b   1.000
_cell.length_c   1.000
_cell.angle_alpha   90.00
_cell.angle_beta   90.00
_cell.angle_gamma   90.00
#
_symmetry.space_group_name_H-M   'P 1'
#
loop_
_entity.id
_entity.type
_entity.pdbx_description
1 polymer ?
#
loop_
_entity_poly.entity_id
_entity_poly.type
_entity_poly.pdbx_seq_one_letter_code
_entity_poly.pdbx_strand_id
1 'polypeptide(L)'
;MLTDALAPRATIPQRLDRLPLTWTLWRLGLVTQAGWAVVVATDAIAARIYPFVWGPRHAFDTAAFSILLLVSTGVGIVAGEYFFAVLSDRFGRRTTLLAAAATCGLGTLPAGFVDDFWLLTLSLGIGAMGIGGVLATCTVYLAEVAPSQARGRMTQTSQAFAIFLLAVLTSLPGILLMPEHYQAYVVLMAAGPLLVLVPLVAFVLPESPRWLDVHGRHEQAEAVVSMLERDCETRAGPLPAPITGDVAPQSQATVRDLFGPEYRRRTVLLFACWLLGYSGLVYGVIGFLNLYLARVGFSARAVFISGLISGVVGGAAGLLAAARLNERVERRAVILAGALVACLGLVLVFLTGEVWHSLPALSIAAVILNAGAYLWLFNMYTYTAVAYPTRIRSVGTGWTDGFGHVGSIVSPLIVGALFTATAHVGYIGFFGYVIIPGALLPALLIARFGIKQKAAPLETVAGA
;
A
#
# COMPACT_ATOMS: atom_id res chain seq x y z
N MET A 1 -29.77 -50.66 -0.48
CA MET A 1 -30.04 -49.34 -1.12
C MET A 1 -30.45 -48.38 -0.01
N LEU A 2 -29.53 -47.78 0.71
CA LEU A 2 -29.73 -46.67 1.66
C LEU A 2 -28.40 -46.32 2.37
N THR A 3 -27.32 -46.10 1.60
CA THR A 3 -26.03 -45.58 2.14
C THR A 3 -25.32 -44.71 1.12
N ASP A 4 -26.08 -43.91 0.36
CA ASP A 4 -25.57 -42.67 -0.23
C ASP A 4 -25.72 -41.55 0.82
N ALA A 5 -25.17 -41.80 2.02
CA ALA A 5 -25.02 -40.74 3.02
C ALA A 5 -24.02 -39.73 2.48
N LEU A 6 -24.58 -38.66 1.89
CA LEU A 6 -24.04 -37.34 1.68
C LEU A 6 -22.57 -37.20 2.08
N ALA A 7 -21.67 -37.47 1.14
CA ALA A 7 -20.31 -36.98 1.29
C ALA A 7 -20.39 -35.46 1.62
N PRO A 8 -19.72 -35.01 2.69
CA PRO A 8 -19.83 -33.61 3.10
C PRO A 8 -19.50 -32.70 1.91
N ARG A 9 -20.46 -31.87 1.51
CA ARG A 9 -20.25 -30.92 0.40
C ARG A 9 -19.07 -30.04 0.75
N ALA A 10 -18.11 -29.96 -0.16
CA ALA A 10 -16.95 -29.08 0.04
C ALA A 10 -17.40 -27.64 0.26
N THR A 11 -16.83 -26.99 1.27
CA THR A 11 -17.14 -25.61 1.62
C THR A 11 -16.61 -24.63 0.56
N ILE A 12 -17.18 -23.42 0.49
CA ILE A 12 -16.71 -22.34 -0.41
C ILE A 12 -15.19 -22.11 -0.30
N PRO A 13 -14.59 -21.99 0.90
CA PRO A 13 -13.13 -21.89 1.05
C PRO A 13 -12.35 -23.06 0.45
N GLN A 14 -12.79 -24.29 0.68
CA GLN A 14 -12.11 -25.50 0.16
C GLN A 14 -12.14 -25.56 -1.37
N ARG A 15 -13.23 -25.10 -1.98
CA ARG A 15 -13.36 -25.04 -3.44
C ARG A 15 -12.50 -23.93 -4.06
N LEU A 16 -12.40 -22.76 -3.42
CA LEU A 16 -11.50 -21.69 -3.85
C LEU A 16 -10.02 -22.10 -3.74
N ASP A 17 -9.65 -22.79 -2.67
CA ASP A 17 -8.27 -23.16 -2.40
C ASP A 17 -7.70 -24.20 -3.37
N ARG A 18 -8.54 -24.97 -4.08
CA ARG A 18 -8.13 -25.91 -5.14
C ARG A 18 -7.88 -25.28 -6.51
N LEU A 19 -8.27 -24.00 -6.70
CA LEU A 19 -8.20 -23.34 -8.01
C LEU A 19 -6.74 -23.10 -8.43
N PRO A 20 -6.36 -23.48 -9.65
CA PRO A 20 -5.06 -23.11 -10.21
C PRO A 20 -5.04 -21.62 -10.59
N LEU A 21 -3.87 -20.98 -10.56
CA LEU A 21 -3.70 -19.60 -10.99
C LEU A 21 -3.87 -19.49 -12.52
N THR A 22 -5.09 -19.29 -12.96
CA THR A 22 -5.46 -18.99 -14.34
C THR A 22 -5.53 -17.48 -14.59
N TRP A 23 -5.68 -17.07 -15.85
CA TRP A 23 -5.86 -15.67 -16.22
C TRP A 23 -7.03 -15.01 -15.47
N THR A 24 -8.09 -15.75 -15.18
CA THR A 24 -9.24 -15.21 -14.44
C THR A 24 -8.86 -14.74 -13.05
N LEU A 25 -8.14 -15.57 -12.29
CA LEU A 25 -7.65 -15.18 -10.96
C LEU A 25 -6.61 -14.04 -11.06
N TRP A 26 -5.70 -14.11 -12.03
CA TRP A 26 -4.77 -13.02 -12.29
C TRP A 26 -5.47 -11.71 -12.61
N ARG A 27 -6.52 -11.75 -13.42
CA ARG A 27 -7.33 -10.56 -13.76
C ARG A 27 -7.94 -9.94 -12.50
N LEU A 28 -8.47 -10.73 -11.56
CA LEU A 28 -9.01 -10.22 -10.29
C LEU A 28 -7.90 -9.51 -9.48
N GLY A 29 -6.74 -10.14 -9.35
CA GLY A 29 -5.60 -9.54 -8.64
C GLY A 29 -5.09 -8.26 -9.31
N LEU A 30 -4.93 -8.26 -10.63
CA LEU A 30 -4.44 -7.11 -11.39
C LEU A 30 -5.41 -5.93 -11.32
N VAL A 31 -6.74 -6.16 -11.44
CA VAL A 31 -7.74 -5.10 -11.33
C VAL A 31 -7.79 -4.52 -9.92
N THR A 32 -7.73 -5.38 -8.90
CA THR A 32 -7.69 -4.94 -7.50
C THR A 32 -6.47 -4.07 -7.23
N GLN A 33 -5.30 -4.48 -7.71
CA GLN A 33 -4.05 -3.75 -7.50
C GLN A 33 -3.91 -2.53 -8.44
N ALA A 34 -4.52 -2.54 -9.62
CA ALA A 34 -4.64 -1.34 -10.45
C ALA A 34 -5.50 -0.28 -9.73
N GLY A 35 -6.57 -0.70 -9.06
CA GLY A 35 -7.38 0.17 -8.21
C GLY A 35 -6.56 0.82 -7.10
N TRP A 36 -5.74 0.04 -6.41
CA TRP A 36 -4.78 0.54 -5.43
C TRP A 36 -3.85 1.61 -6.05
N ALA A 37 -3.25 1.33 -7.21
CA ALA A 37 -2.33 2.26 -7.87
C ALA A 37 -3.01 3.58 -8.28
N VAL A 38 -4.25 3.51 -8.78
CA VAL A 38 -5.03 4.68 -9.21
C VAL A 38 -5.32 5.61 -8.03
N VAL A 39 -5.76 5.07 -6.88
CA VAL A 39 -6.07 5.93 -5.73
C VAL A 39 -4.82 6.44 -5.03
N VAL A 40 -3.74 5.68 -4.94
CA VAL A 40 -2.46 6.16 -4.41
C VAL A 40 -1.83 7.21 -5.32
N ALA A 41 -2.06 7.13 -6.64
CA ALA A 41 -1.67 8.23 -7.55
C ALA A 41 -2.41 9.53 -7.22
N THR A 42 -3.66 9.45 -6.81
CA THR A 42 -4.47 10.61 -6.39
C THR A 42 -3.97 11.18 -5.05
N ASP A 43 -3.53 10.36 -4.09
CA ASP A 43 -2.94 10.81 -2.82
C ASP A 43 -1.74 11.76 -3.02
N ALA A 44 -0.94 11.52 -4.03
CA ALA A 44 0.24 12.32 -4.31
C ALA A 44 -0.06 13.78 -4.73
N ILE A 45 -1.31 14.16 -4.98
CA ILE A 45 -1.70 15.52 -5.44
C ILE A 45 -1.24 16.58 -4.44
N ALA A 46 -1.60 16.46 -3.16
CA ALA A 46 -1.27 17.44 -2.13
C ALA A 46 0.25 17.73 -2.08
N ALA A 47 1.06 16.66 -2.03
CA ALA A 47 2.52 16.76 -1.96
C ALA A 47 3.18 17.31 -3.25
N ARG A 48 2.44 17.45 -4.34
CA ARG A 48 2.96 17.89 -5.65
C ARG A 48 2.45 19.25 -6.07
N ILE A 49 1.16 19.53 -5.86
CA ILE A 49 0.63 20.85 -6.24
C ILE A 49 1.06 21.95 -5.27
N TYR A 50 1.18 21.66 -3.98
CA TYR A 50 1.54 22.68 -3.00
C TYR A 50 2.95 23.24 -3.24
N PRO A 51 4.03 22.44 -3.34
CA PRO A 51 5.38 22.97 -3.51
C PRO A 51 5.59 23.76 -4.81
N PHE A 52 4.94 23.37 -5.90
CA PHE A 52 5.21 23.91 -7.23
C PHE A 52 4.17 24.91 -7.73
N VAL A 53 2.99 24.97 -7.10
CA VAL A 53 1.89 25.83 -7.54
C VAL A 53 1.35 26.69 -6.41
N TRP A 54 0.80 26.06 -5.37
CA TRP A 54 0.12 26.75 -4.29
C TRP A 54 1.05 27.58 -3.41
N GLY A 55 2.16 27.00 -2.97
CA GLY A 55 3.16 27.71 -2.17
C GLY A 55 3.67 28.98 -2.86
N PRO A 56 4.15 28.91 -4.11
CA PRO A 56 4.59 30.09 -4.85
C PRO A 56 3.51 31.16 -5.06
N ARG A 57 2.22 30.77 -5.18
CA ARG A 57 1.10 31.73 -5.41
C ARG A 57 0.60 32.40 -4.14
N HIS A 58 0.65 31.72 -2.99
CA HIS A 58 0.00 32.17 -1.75
C HIS A 58 0.97 32.39 -0.59
N ALA A 59 2.21 32.83 -0.86
CA ALA A 59 3.26 33.03 0.13
C ALA A 59 3.51 31.73 0.94
N PHE A 60 4.57 31.03 0.61
CA PHE A 60 4.91 29.70 1.04
C PHE A 60 4.90 29.53 2.58
N ASP A 61 3.89 28.84 3.11
CA ASP A 61 3.78 28.52 4.53
C ASP A 61 3.91 27.00 4.77
N THR A 62 4.93 26.60 5.51
CA THR A 62 5.19 25.20 5.87
C THR A 62 4.11 24.64 6.81
N ALA A 63 3.55 25.48 7.69
CA ALA A 63 2.50 25.05 8.59
C ALA A 63 1.23 24.72 7.80
N ALA A 64 0.85 25.55 6.83
CA ALA A 64 -0.26 25.28 5.94
C ALA A 64 -0.03 23.99 5.13
N PHE A 65 1.17 23.77 4.61
CA PHE A 65 1.49 22.50 3.93
C PHE A 65 1.37 21.29 4.83
N SER A 66 1.83 21.40 6.07
CA SER A 66 1.71 20.32 7.05
C SER A 66 0.27 20.03 7.42
N ILE A 67 -0.59 21.05 7.56
CA ILE A 67 -2.03 20.90 7.80
C ILE A 67 -2.68 20.22 6.58
N LEU A 68 -2.34 20.63 5.37
CA LEU A 68 -2.83 20.01 4.15
C LEU A 68 -2.52 18.51 4.11
N LEU A 69 -1.27 18.11 4.36
CA LEU A 69 -0.88 16.71 4.40
C LEU A 69 -1.49 15.95 5.58
N LEU A 70 -1.59 16.60 6.75
CA LEU A 70 -2.22 15.99 7.93
C LEU A 70 -3.67 15.61 7.65
N VAL A 71 -4.42 16.49 6.99
CA VAL A 71 -5.84 16.26 6.69
C VAL A 71 -5.99 15.32 5.49
N SER A 72 -5.29 15.57 4.38
CA SER A 72 -5.44 14.79 3.15
C SER A 72 -4.82 13.40 3.27
N THR A 73 -3.53 13.29 3.52
CA THR A 73 -2.84 11.99 3.58
C THR A 73 -2.96 11.33 4.95
N GLY A 74 -3.03 12.11 6.04
CA GLY A 74 -3.08 11.60 7.40
C GLY A 74 -4.50 11.18 7.83
N VAL A 75 -5.26 12.14 8.32
CA VAL A 75 -6.59 11.87 8.92
C VAL A 75 -7.55 11.28 7.90
N GLY A 76 -7.53 11.76 6.65
CA GLY A 76 -8.43 11.30 5.61
C GLY A 76 -8.25 9.79 5.33
N ILE A 77 -7.02 9.33 5.08
CA ILE A 77 -6.76 7.90 4.80
C ILE A 77 -7.16 7.04 5.99
N VAL A 78 -6.68 7.38 7.20
CA VAL A 78 -6.97 6.58 8.40
C VAL A 78 -8.47 6.52 8.68
N ALA A 79 -9.17 7.66 8.63
CA ALA A 79 -10.62 7.70 8.82
C ALA A 79 -11.35 6.87 7.76
N GLY A 80 -10.89 6.94 6.50
CA GLY A 80 -11.42 6.17 5.39
C GLY A 80 -11.22 4.66 5.57
N GLU A 81 -10.04 4.22 5.99
CA GLU A 81 -9.76 2.81 6.26
C GLU A 81 -10.75 2.23 7.28
N TYR A 82 -10.96 2.90 8.41
CA TYR A 82 -11.89 2.43 9.43
C TYR A 82 -13.35 2.51 8.97
N PHE A 83 -13.76 3.63 8.37
CA PHE A 83 -15.13 3.82 7.92
C PHE A 83 -15.53 2.79 6.86
N PHE A 84 -14.71 2.63 5.81
CA PHE A 84 -15.01 1.70 4.73
C PHE A 84 -14.75 0.24 5.11
N ALA A 85 -13.91 -0.07 6.11
CA ALA A 85 -13.81 -1.42 6.63
C ALA A 85 -15.15 -1.89 7.21
N VAL A 86 -15.80 -1.05 8.02
CA VAL A 86 -17.15 -1.35 8.56
C VAL A 86 -18.18 -1.50 7.44
N LEU A 87 -18.14 -0.62 6.42
CA LEU A 87 -19.02 -0.75 5.26
C LEU A 87 -18.76 -2.03 4.46
N SER A 88 -17.50 -2.41 4.30
CA SER A 88 -17.07 -3.61 3.59
C SER A 88 -17.60 -4.89 4.24
N ASP A 89 -17.61 -4.93 5.56
CA ASP A 89 -18.17 -6.06 6.28
C ASP A 89 -19.71 -6.10 6.18
N ARG A 90 -20.37 -4.95 6.13
CA ARG A 90 -21.83 -4.87 6.11
C ARG A 90 -22.43 -5.03 4.71
N PHE A 91 -21.84 -4.41 3.69
CA PHE A 91 -22.40 -4.28 2.34
C PHE A 91 -21.66 -5.07 1.26
N GLY A 92 -20.54 -5.69 1.60
CA GLY A 92 -19.71 -6.46 0.68
C GLY A 92 -18.54 -5.66 0.12
N ARG A 93 -17.59 -6.40 -0.43
CA ARG A 93 -16.29 -5.85 -0.87
C ARG A 93 -16.45 -5.03 -2.15
N ARG A 94 -17.19 -5.58 -3.12
CA ARG A 94 -17.44 -4.92 -4.42
C ARG A 94 -18.19 -3.60 -4.25
N THR A 95 -19.27 -3.60 -3.49
CA THR A 95 -20.09 -2.40 -3.22
C THR A 95 -19.26 -1.32 -2.53
N THR A 96 -18.44 -1.72 -1.56
CA THR A 96 -17.55 -0.79 -0.82
C THR A 96 -16.46 -0.22 -1.70
N LEU A 97 -15.84 -1.02 -2.59
CA LEU A 97 -14.85 -0.53 -3.55
C LEU A 97 -15.45 0.53 -4.48
N LEU A 98 -16.68 0.32 -4.97
CA LEU A 98 -17.38 1.31 -5.81
C LEU A 98 -17.62 2.61 -5.05
N ALA A 99 -18.12 2.54 -3.81
CA ALA A 99 -18.39 3.71 -2.98
C ALA A 99 -17.09 4.45 -2.63
N ALA A 100 -16.04 3.73 -2.24
CA ALA A 100 -14.75 4.32 -1.90
C ALA A 100 -14.08 4.99 -3.11
N ALA A 101 -14.09 4.34 -4.29
CA ALA A 101 -13.58 4.91 -5.53
C ALA A 101 -14.36 6.18 -5.95
N ALA A 102 -15.68 6.16 -5.81
CA ALA A 102 -16.52 7.34 -6.06
C ALA A 102 -16.20 8.47 -5.07
N THR A 103 -16.05 8.16 -3.78
CA THR A 103 -15.65 9.15 -2.76
C THR A 103 -14.27 9.73 -3.07
N CYS A 104 -13.30 8.91 -3.49
CA CYS A 104 -11.98 9.36 -3.88
C CYS A 104 -12.05 10.38 -5.03
N GLY A 105 -12.68 10.02 -6.13
CA GLY A 105 -12.73 10.88 -7.31
C GLY A 105 -13.59 12.13 -7.12
N LEU A 106 -14.82 12.00 -6.58
CA LEU A 106 -15.73 13.12 -6.35
C LEU A 106 -15.21 14.07 -5.27
N GLY A 107 -14.59 13.53 -4.22
CA GLY A 107 -13.97 14.33 -3.16
C GLY A 107 -12.76 15.12 -3.65
N THR A 108 -11.93 14.53 -4.51
CA THR A 108 -10.73 15.18 -5.04
C THR A 108 -11.04 16.20 -6.15
N LEU A 109 -12.09 16.01 -6.94
CA LEU A 109 -12.40 16.80 -8.12
C LEU A 109 -12.47 18.32 -7.85
N PRO A 110 -13.12 18.82 -6.77
CA PRO A 110 -13.20 20.24 -6.48
C PRO A 110 -11.82 20.90 -6.27
N ALA A 111 -10.81 20.14 -5.83
CA ALA A 111 -9.46 20.66 -5.61
C ALA A 111 -8.81 21.28 -6.87
N GLY A 112 -9.29 20.92 -8.07
CA GLY A 112 -8.83 21.52 -9.33
C GLY A 112 -9.41 22.90 -9.63
N PHE A 113 -10.43 23.35 -8.89
CA PHE A 113 -11.21 24.55 -9.21
C PHE A 113 -11.28 25.56 -8.06
N VAL A 114 -10.83 25.20 -6.87
CA VAL A 114 -10.87 26.06 -5.68
C VAL A 114 -9.56 26.85 -5.52
N ASP A 115 -9.68 28.09 -5.07
CA ASP A 115 -8.56 28.97 -4.72
C ASP A 115 -8.48 29.23 -3.20
N ASP A 116 -9.39 28.67 -2.42
CA ASP A 116 -9.37 28.72 -0.96
C ASP A 116 -8.64 27.52 -0.37
N PHE A 117 -7.75 27.79 0.60
CA PHE A 117 -6.92 26.75 1.24
C PHE A 117 -7.75 25.70 1.99
N TRP A 118 -8.80 26.13 2.68
CA TRP A 118 -9.61 25.20 3.48
C TRP A 118 -10.51 24.35 2.60
N LEU A 119 -11.03 24.90 1.50
CA LEU A 119 -11.79 24.13 0.52
C LEU A 119 -10.90 23.14 -0.21
N LEU A 120 -9.66 23.51 -0.55
CA LEU A 120 -8.66 22.57 -1.08
C LEU A 120 -8.40 21.43 -0.09
N THR A 121 -8.12 21.79 1.17
CA THR A 121 -7.81 20.81 2.22
C THR A 121 -8.97 19.88 2.48
N LEU A 122 -10.20 20.39 2.56
CA LEU A 122 -11.41 19.60 2.74
C LEU A 122 -11.65 18.65 1.55
N SER A 123 -11.52 19.18 0.33
CA SER A 123 -11.69 18.40 -0.90
C SER A 123 -10.72 17.22 -0.94
N LEU A 124 -9.43 17.47 -0.75
CA LEU A 124 -8.41 16.41 -0.72
C LEU A 124 -8.60 15.47 0.48
N GLY A 125 -9.07 15.97 1.64
CA GLY A 125 -9.40 15.15 2.80
C GLY A 125 -10.55 14.17 2.55
N ILE A 126 -11.62 14.61 1.89
CA ILE A 126 -12.74 13.72 1.48
C ILE A 126 -12.23 12.70 0.44
N GLY A 127 -11.44 13.14 -0.54
CA GLY A 127 -10.82 12.24 -1.51
C GLY A 127 -9.97 11.16 -0.82
N ALA A 128 -9.20 11.56 0.18
CA ALA A 128 -8.35 10.65 0.96
C ALA A 128 -9.13 9.62 1.78
N MET A 129 -10.34 9.94 2.26
CA MET A 129 -11.21 8.93 2.86
C MET A 129 -11.54 7.82 1.85
N GLY A 130 -11.81 8.18 0.59
CA GLY A 130 -12.01 7.20 -0.48
C GLY A 130 -10.75 6.37 -0.73
N ILE A 131 -9.56 6.98 -0.70
CA ILE A 131 -8.27 6.27 -0.82
C ILE A 131 -8.15 5.20 0.27
N GLY A 132 -8.30 5.58 1.55
CA GLY A 132 -8.25 4.64 2.67
C GLY A 132 -9.23 3.48 2.51
N GLY A 133 -10.45 3.76 2.04
CA GLY A 133 -11.47 2.74 1.77
C GLY A 133 -11.05 1.73 0.69
N VAL A 134 -10.44 2.20 -0.40
CA VAL A 134 -9.92 1.30 -1.45
C VAL A 134 -8.74 0.49 -0.94
N LEU A 135 -7.79 1.09 -0.20
CA LEU A 135 -6.61 0.40 0.34
C LEU A 135 -7.03 -0.79 1.22
N ALA A 136 -7.88 -0.54 2.21
CA ALA A 136 -8.36 -1.56 3.13
C ALA A 136 -9.14 -2.67 2.40
N THR A 137 -10.08 -2.29 1.53
CA THR A 137 -10.99 -3.25 0.88
C THR A 137 -10.27 -4.08 -0.19
N CYS A 138 -9.33 -3.51 -0.96
CA CYS A 138 -8.53 -4.25 -1.94
C CYS A 138 -7.71 -5.37 -1.28
N THR A 139 -7.10 -5.08 -0.14
CA THR A 139 -6.30 -6.05 0.61
C THR A 139 -7.15 -7.23 1.07
N VAL A 140 -8.32 -6.96 1.64
CA VAL A 140 -9.27 -7.98 2.10
C VAL A 140 -9.82 -8.78 0.92
N TYR A 141 -10.27 -8.12 -0.14
CA TYR A 141 -10.81 -8.79 -1.33
C TYR A 141 -9.80 -9.78 -1.92
N LEU A 142 -8.55 -9.33 -2.11
CA LEU A 142 -7.50 -10.18 -2.67
C LEU A 142 -7.20 -11.39 -1.77
N ALA A 143 -7.19 -11.21 -0.45
CA ALA A 143 -7.00 -12.30 0.49
C ALA A 143 -8.14 -13.35 0.46
N GLU A 144 -9.36 -12.90 0.16
CA GLU A 144 -10.55 -13.76 0.11
C GLU A 144 -10.69 -14.54 -1.20
N VAL A 145 -10.27 -13.98 -2.35
CA VAL A 145 -10.40 -14.65 -3.66
C VAL A 145 -9.17 -15.46 -4.05
N ALA A 146 -7.99 -15.16 -3.50
CA ALA A 146 -6.76 -15.86 -3.84
C ALA A 146 -6.70 -17.26 -3.18
N PRO A 147 -6.38 -18.33 -3.96
CA PRO A 147 -6.13 -19.67 -3.43
C PRO A 147 -5.01 -19.65 -2.37
N SER A 148 -5.18 -20.37 -1.27
CA SER A 148 -4.26 -20.31 -0.11
C SER A 148 -2.81 -20.61 -0.49
N GLN A 149 -2.57 -21.62 -1.34
CA GLN A 149 -1.24 -22.02 -1.80
C GLN A 149 -0.57 -21.01 -2.75
N ALA A 150 -1.35 -20.22 -3.45
CA ALA A 150 -0.87 -19.28 -4.47
C ALA A 150 -1.01 -17.80 -4.07
N ARG A 151 -1.63 -17.54 -2.91
CA ARG A 151 -1.95 -16.18 -2.41
C ARG A 151 -0.73 -15.27 -2.39
N GLY A 152 0.38 -15.71 -1.83
CA GLY A 152 1.61 -14.91 -1.76
C GLY A 152 2.13 -14.53 -3.14
N ARG A 153 2.19 -15.47 -4.09
CA ARG A 153 2.62 -15.21 -5.46
C ARG A 153 1.67 -14.25 -6.19
N MET A 154 0.37 -14.47 -6.07
CA MET A 154 -0.64 -13.61 -6.69
C MET A 154 -0.55 -12.17 -6.13
N THR A 155 -0.48 -12.01 -4.81
CA THR A 155 -0.38 -10.70 -4.16
C THR A 155 0.90 -9.96 -4.57
N GLN A 156 2.06 -10.61 -4.47
CA GLN A 156 3.35 -9.97 -4.77
C GLN A 156 3.46 -9.57 -6.25
N THR A 157 3.03 -10.43 -7.18
CA THR A 157 3.12 -10.12 -8.62
C THR A 157 2.15 -9.00 -8.99
N SER A 158 0.92 -9.02 -8.46
CA SER A 158 -0.05 -7.95 -8.69
C SER A 158 0.41 -6.62 -8.08
N GLN A 159 1.05 -6.67 -6.90
CA GLN A 159 1.62 -5.48 -6.26
C GLN A 159 2.80 -4.90 -7.07
N ALA A 160 3.64 -5.75 -7.65
CA ALA A 160 4.71 -5.31 -8.55
C ALA A 160 4.14 -4.55 -9.77
N PHE A 161 3.07 -5.05 -10.36
CA PHE A 161 2.34 -4.36 -11.42
C PHE A 161 1.77 -3.01 -10.94
N ALA A 162 1.19 -2.97 -9.76
CA ALA A 162 0.63 -1.75 -9.19
C ALA A 162 1.69 -0.65 -8.99
N ILE A 163 2.90 -1.00 -8.55
CA ILE A 163 3.99 -0.05 -8.35
C ILE A 163 4.46 0.53 -9.69
N PHE A 164 4.61 -0.31 -10.71
CA PHE A 164 4.92 0.17 -12.05
C PHE A 164 3.84 1.12 -12.56
N LEU A 165 2.58 0.74 -12.43
CA LEU A 165 1.44 1.54 -12.85
C LEU A 165 1.37 2.86 -12.06
N LEU A 166 1.59 2.84 -10.74
CA LEU A 166 1.67 4.01 -9.89
C LEU A 166 2.71 5.02 -10.38
N ALA A 167 3.93 4.54 -10.70
CA ALA A 167 5.01 5.41 -11.18
C ALA A 167 4.61 6.12 -12.49
N VAL A 168 3.97 5.42 -13.40
CA VAL A 168 3.48 5.99 -14.67
C VAL A 168 2.32 6.95 -14.43
N LEU A 169 1.29 6.54 -13.70
CA LEU A 169 0.09 7.34 -13.44
C LEU A 169 0.40 8.64 -12.70
N THR A 170 1.35 8.60 -11.77
CA THR A 170 1.70 9.81 -11.00
C THR A 170 2.62 10.74 -11.77
N SER A 171 3.54 10.22 -12.56
CA SER A 171 4.63 11.03 -13.12
C SER A 171 4.34 11.51 -14.54
N LEU A 172 3.78 10.67 -15.41
CA LEU A 172 3.56 11.05 -16.81
C LEU A 172 2.60 12.25 -16.97
N PRO A 173 1.43 12.28 -16.29
CA PRO A 173 0.59 13.48 -16.32
C PRO A 173 1.28 14.70 -15.72
N GLY A 174 2.09 14.52 -14.67
CA GLY A 174 2.85 15.61 -14.06
C GLY A 174 3.90 16.20 -15.00
N ILE A 175 4.61 15.38 -15.78
CA ILE A 175 5.59 15.84 -16.80
C ILE A 175 4.90 16.68 -17.88
N LEU A 176 3.66 16.32 -18.24
CA LEU A 176 2.93 16.95 -19.34
C LEU A 176 2.15 18.21 -18.91
N LEU A 177 1.65 18.24 -17.68
CA LEU A 177 0.66 19.23 -17.24
C LEU A 177 1.17 20.19 -16.16
N MET A 178 2.20 19.81 -15.39
CA MET A 178 2.66 20.64 -14.26
C MET A 178 3.83 21.54 -14.60
N PRO A 179 3.91 22.75 -14.04
CA PRO A 179 2.91 23.37 -13.17
C PRO A 179 1.84 24.18 -13.91
N GLU A 180 1.99 24.42 -15.22
CA GLU A 180 1.20 25.36 -16.01
C GLU A 180 -0.28 24.99 -16.07
N HIS A 181 -0.58 23.70 -16.18
CA HIS A 181 -1.93 23.11 -16.28
C HIS A 181 -2.29 22.26 -15.07
N TYR A 182 -1.93 22.70 -13.85
CA TYR A 182 -2.15 21.92 -12.62
C TYR A 182 -3.62 21.53 -12.39
N GLN A 183 -4.56 22.38 -12.81
CA GLN A 183 -6.00 22.08 -12.73
C GLN A 183 -6.34 20.83 -13.56
N ALA A 184 -5.85 20.76 -14.79
CA ALA A 184 -6.02 19.59 -15.64
C ALA A 184 -5.35 18.34 -15.02
N TYR A 185 -4.19 18.49 -14.37
CA TYR A 185 -3.54 17.42 -13.63
C TYR A 185 -4.43 16.89 -12.50
N VAL A 186 -4.99 17.79 -11.66
CA VAL A 186 -5.87 17.40 -10.55
C VAL A 186 -7.15 16.72 -11.07
N VAL A 187 -7.78 17.29 -12.10
CA VAL A 187 -8.98 16.72 -12.73
C VAL A 187 -8.70 15.33 -13.29
N LEU A 188 -7.57 15.15 -13.97
CA LEU A 188 -7.17 13.83 -14.51
C LEU A 188 -6.95 12.80 -13.39
N MET A 189 -6.31 13.19 -12.29
CA MET A 189 -6.12 12.32 -11.14
C MET A 189 -7.45 11.96 -10.47
N ALA A 190 -8.37 12.92 -10.32
CA ALA A 190 -9.70 12.68 -9.78
C ALA A 190 -10.58 11.83 -10.72
N ALA A 191 -10.40 11.96 -12.04
CA ALA A 191 -11.12 11.16 -13.04
C ALA A 191 -10.69 9.68 -13.03
N GLY A 192 -9.45 9.38 -12.67
CA GLY A 192 -8.95 8.00 -12.61
C GLY A 192 -9.83 7.06 -11.78
N PRO A 193 -10.11 7.34 -10.50
CA PRO A 193 -11.03 6.54 -9.69
C PRO A 193 -12.43 6.41 -10.30
N LEU A 194 -12.98 7.47 -10.88
CA LEU A 194 -14.34 7.50 -11.43
C LEU A 194 -14.46 6.79 -12.78
N LEU A 195 -13.56 7.08 -13.70
CA LEU A 195 -13.68 6.63 -15.09
C LEU A 195 -12.92 5.33 -15.37
N VAL A 196 -11.99 4.95 -14.51
CA VAL A 196 -11.20 3.71 -14.65
C VAL A 196 -11.58 2.71 -13.57
N LEU A 197 -11.43 3.07 -12.29
CA LEU A 197 -11.63 2.09 -11.21
C LEU A 197 -13.08 1.69 -11.04
N VAL A 198 -14.03 2.63 -11.04
CA VAL A 198 -15.45 2.31 -10.90
C VAL A 198 -15.94 1.35 -11.99
N PRO A 199 -15.68 1.57 -13.30
CA PRO A 199 -16.06 0.59 -14.34
C PRO A 199 -15.32 -0.75 -14.18
N LEU A 200 -14.02 -0.76 -13.87
CA LEU A 200 -13.29 -2.00 -13.68
C LEU A 200 -13.87 -2.84 -12.55
N VAL A 201 -14.19 -2.24 -11.42
CA VAL A 201 -14.83 -2.93 -10.29
C VAL A 201 -16.25 -3.39 -10.70
N ALA A 202 -17.02 -2.53 -11.35
CA ALA A 202 -18.41 -2.84 -11.73
C ALA A 202 -18.53 -4.00 -12.72
N PHE A 203 -17.61 -4.10 -13.69
CA PHE A 203 -17.73 -5.08 -14.77
C PHE A 203 -16.80 -6.29 -14.61
N VAL A 204 -15.73 -6.20 -13.82
CA VAL A 204 -14.72 -7.26 -13.73
C VAL A 204 -14.75 -8.00 -12.41
N LEU A 205 -14.96 -7.30 -11.29
CA LEU A 205 -14.90 -7.92 -9.97
C LEU A 205 -16.27 -8.48 -9.56
N PRO A 206 -16.40 -9.80 -9.33
CA PRO A 206 -17.56 -10.36 -8.63
C PRO A 206 -17.50 -9.97 -7.14
N GLU A 207 -18.61 -10.11 -6.42
CA GLU A 207 -18.57 -10.01 -4.96
C GLU A 207 -17.76 -11.17 -4.37
N SER A 208 -17.17 -10.96 -3.19
CA SER A 208 -16.41 -12.03 -2.52
C SER A 208 -17.29 -13.23 -2.20
N PRO A 209 -16.98 -14.42 -2.71
CA PRO A 209 -17.78 -15.61 -2.40
C PRO A 209 -17.68 -16.02 -0.93
N ARG A 210 -16.56 -15.74 -0.25
CA ARG A 210 -16.42 -15.98 1.20
C ARG A 210 -17.33 -15.06 2.00
N TRP A 211 -17.42 -13.78 1.59
CA TRP A 211 -18.31 -12.82 2.23
C TRP A 211 -19.78 -13.18 2.01
N LEU A 212 -20.15 -13.56 0.80
CA LEU A 212 -21.51 -13.97 0.45
C LEU A 212 -21.96 -15.17 1.30
N ASP A 213 -21.09 -16.17 1.46
CA ASP A 213 -21.37 -17.39 2.22
C ASP A 213 -21.61 -17.10 3.70
N VAL A 214 -20.72 -16.33 4.33
CA VAL A 214 -20.83 -15.92 5.76
C VAL A 214 -22.11 -15.11 6.02
N HIS A 215 -22.61 -14.36 5.03
CA HIS A 215 -23.84 -13.54 5.15
C HIS A 215 -25.11 -14.27 4.70
N GLY A 216 -25.08 -15.61 4.59
CA GLY A 216 -26.25 -16.41 4.23
C GLY A 216 -26.69 -16.31 2.77
N ARG A 217 -25.89 -15.66 1.91
CA ARG A 217 -26.17 -15.52 0.45
C ARG A 217 -25.55 -16.71 -0.32
N HIS A 218 -25.84 -17.93 0.15
CA HIS A 218 -25.20 -19.16 -0.33
C HIS A 218 -25.36 -19.40 -1.83
N GLU A 219 -26.55 -19.15 -2.41
CA GLU A 219 -26.78 -19.32 -3.86
C GLU A 219 -25.87 -18.41 -4.70
N GLN A 220 -25.65 -17.18 -4.26
CA GLN A 220 -24.76 -16.23 -4.95
C GLN A 220 -23.30 -16.61 -4.78
N ALA A 221 -22.89 -17.07 -3.58
CA ALA A 221 -21.56 -17.58 -3.33
C ALA A 221 -21.26 -18.78 -4.24
N GLU A 222 -22.22 -19.70 -4.33
CA GLU A 222 -22.16 -20.90 -5.19
C GLU A 222 -22.02 -20.53 -6.66
N ALA A 223 -22.82 -19.56 -7.14
CA ALA A 223 -22.77 -19.07 -8.52
C ALA A 223 -21.39 -18.47 -8.88
N VAL A 224 -20.80 -17.66 -7.97
CA VAL A 224 -19.45 -17.07 -8.18
C VAL A 224 -18.39 -18.16 -8.21
N VAL A 225 -18.39 -19.09 -7.24
CA VAL A 225 -17.37 -20.16 -7.20
C VAL A 225 -17.49 -21.06 -8.42
N SER A 226 -18.71 -21.47 -8.79
CA SER A 226 -18.92 -22.33 -9.96
C SER A 226 -18.53 -21.65 -11.27
N MET A 227 -18.66 -20.32 -11.36
CA MET A 227 -18.14 -19.52 -12.48
C MET A 227 -16.61 -19.59 -12.54
N LEU A 228 -15.93 -19.39 -11.39
CA LEU A 228 -14.47 -19.45 -11.30
C LEU A 228 -13.94 -20.85 -11.60
N GLU A 229 -14.58 -21.89 -11.09
CA GLU A 229 -14.21 -23.29 -11.34
C GLU A 229 -14.31 -23.63 -12.83
N ARG A 230 -15.44 -23.33 -13.46
CA ARG A 230 -15.66 -23.59 -14.91
C ARG A 230 -14.61 -22.89 -15.77
N ASP A 231 -14.27 -21.65 -15.46
CA ASP A 231 -13.23 -20.94 -16.20
C ASP A 231 -11.84 -21.54 -15.96
N CYS A 232 -11.53 -21.93 -14.73
CA CYS A 232 -10.28 -22.63 -14.43
C CYS A 232 -10.21 -24.00 -15.12
N GLU A 233 -11.27 -24.79 -15.13
CA GLU A 233 -11.33 -26.07 -15.83
C GLU A 233 -11.14 -25.92 -17.34
N THR A 234 -11.76 -24.91 -17.93
CA THR A 234 -11.62 -24.63 -19.37
C THR A 234 -10.18 -24.29 -19.75
N ARG A 235 -9.43 -23.64 -18.86
CA ARG A 235 -8.07 -23.14 -19.13
C ARG A 235 -6.95 -24.08 -18.67
N ALA A 236 -7.17 -24.81 -17.59
CA ALA A 236 -6.13 -25.61 -16.93
C ALA A 236 -6.46 -27.12 -16.88
N GLY A 237 -7.62 -27.51 -17.39
CA GLY A 237 -8.09 -28.90 -17.32
C GLY A 237 -8.81 -29.24 -16.00
N PRO A 238 -9.10 -30.52 -15.77
CA PRO A 238 -9.88 -30.95 -14.60
C PRO A 238 -9.28 -30.49 -13.28
N LEU A 239 -10.12 -29.96 -12.40
CA LEU A 239 -9.71 -29.48 -11.08
C LEU A 239 -9.45 -30.66 -10.12
N PRO A 240 -8.43 -30.54 -9.23
CA PRO A 240 -8.23 -31.52 -8.17
C PRO A 240 -9.43 -31.59 -7.24
N ALA A 241 -9.65 -32.72 -6.59
CA ALA A 241 -10.69 -32.83 -5.58
C ALA A 241 -10.44 -31.81 -4.45
N PRO A 242 -11.51 -31.22 -3.89
CA PRO A 242 -11.35 -30.33 -2.72
C PRO A 242 -10.75 -31.13 -1.56
N ILE A 243 -9.83 -30.53 -0.82
CA ILE A 243 -9.27 -31.15 0.39
C ILE A 243 -10.36 -31.07 1.47
N THR A 244 -11.14 -32.12 1.60
CA THR A 244 -12.14 -32.29 2.66
C THR A 244 -11.43 -32.83 3.90
N GLY A 245 -10.85 -31.97 4.72
CA GLY A 245 -10.41 -32.29 6.07
C GLY A 245 -11.34 -31.64 7.08
N ASP A 246 -11.49 -32.24 8.26
CA ASP A 246 -12.11 -31.56 9.41
C ASP A 246 -11.26 -30.34 9.76
N VAL A 247 -11.56 -29.22 9.09
CA VAL A 247 -11.10 -27.93 9.56
C VAL A 247 -11.97 -27.63 10.77
N ALA A 248 -11.49 -28.03 11.95
CA ALA A 248 -12.13 -27.63 13.19
C ALA A 248 -12.46 -26.13 13.09
N PRO A 249 -13.66 -25.69 13.50
CA PRO A 249 -14.02 -24.30 13.45
C PRO A 249 -12.97 -23.51 14.22
N GLN A 250 -12.06 -22.88 13.49
CA GLN A 250 -11.04 -22.06 14.11
C GLN A 250 -11.79 -20.87 14.72
N SER A 251 -11.77 -20.79 16.04
CA SER A 251 -12.28 -19.61 16.73
C SER A 251 -11.70 -18.37 16.05
N GLN A 252 -12.57 -17.44 15.66
CA GLN A 252 -12.14 -16.21 15.00
C GLN A 252 -11.12 -15.50 15.89
N ALA A 253 -9.90 -15.34 15.38
CA ALA A 253 -8.87 -14.63 16.11
C ALA A 253 -9.28 -13.16 16.28
N THR A 254 -9.03 -12.63 17.46
CA THR A 254 -9.35 -11.25 17.81
C THR A 254 -8.06 -10.44 17.98
N VAL A 255 -8.18 -9.11 17.96
CA VAL A 255 -7.07 -8.20 18.26
C VAL A 255 -6.46 -8.49 19.65
N ARG A 256 -7.29 -8.91 20.60
CA ARG A 256 -6.85 -9.25 21.95
C ARG A 256 -5.84 -10.40 21.96
N ASP A 257 -5.96 -11.34 21.04
CA ASP A 257 -5.04 -12.47 20.92
C ASP A 257 -3.61 -12.01 20.56
N LEU A 258 -3.46 -10.89 19.84
CA LEU A 258 -2.15 -10.31 19.51
C LEU A 258 -1.38 -9.82 20.74
N PHE A 259 -2.08 -9.43 21.79
CA PHE A 259 -1.51 -8.92 23.03
C PHE A 259 -1.42 -9.98 24.13
N GLY A 260 -1.75 -11.23 23.80
CA GLY A 260 -1.51 -12.39 24.68
C GLY A 260 -0.01 -12.54 25.00
N PRO A 261 0.34 -13.24 26.11
CA PRO A 261 1.73 -13.38 26.56
C PRO A 261 2.70 -13.90 25.49
N GLU A 262 2.20 -14.77 24.59
CA GLU A 262 2.96 -15.41 23.52
C GLU A 262 3.35 -14.44 22.39
N TYR A 263 2.43 -13.49 22.02
CA TYR A 263 2.61 -12.64 20.84
C TYR A 263 2.92 -11.18 21.17
N ARG A 264 2.68 -10.73 22.40
CA ARG A 264 2.77 -9.32 22.80
C ARG A 264 4.10 -8.65 22.41
N ARG A 265 5.23 -9.32 22.68
CA ARG A 265 6.56 -8.74 22.37
C ARG A 265 6.75 -8.52 20.88
N ARG A 266 6.39 -9.52 20.04
CA ARG A 266 6.50 -9.40 18.58
C ARG A 266 5.50 -8.40 18.01
N THR A 267 4.29 -8.34 18.57
CA THR A 267 3.25 -7.39 18.15
C THR A 267 3.69 -5.95 18.41
N VAL A 268 4.16 -5.64 19.62
CA VAL A 268 4.66 -4.30 19.97
C VAL A 268 5.87 -3.92 19.10
N LEU A 269 6.80 -4.86 18.87
CA LEU A 269 7.93 -4.63 17.98
C LEU A 269 7.47 -4.27 16.55
N LEU A 270 6.54 -5.03 15.98
CA LEU A 270 6.04 -4.80 14.65
C LEU A 270 5.25 -3.48 14.55
N PHE A 271 4.41 -3.17 15.54
CA PHE A 271 3.70 -1.88 15.62
C PHE A 271 4.69 -0.71 15.60
N ALA A 272 5.73 -0.77 16.43
CA ALA A 272 6.76 0.27 16.45
C ALA A 272 7.50 0.37 15.11
N CYS A 273 7.88 -0.76 14.50
CA CYS A 273 8.60 -0.77 13.23
C CYS A 273 7.76 -0.24 12.07
N TRP A 274 6.47 -0.60 11.99
CA TRP A 274 5.56 -0.08 10.98
C TRP A 274 5.28 1.40 11.16
N LEU A 275 4.98 1.85 12.40
CA LEU A 275 4.76 3.27 12.69
C LEU A 275 5.96 4.14 12.32
N LEU A 276 7.15 3.75 12.76
CA LEU A 276 8.38 4.50 12.48
C LEU A 276 8.73 4.50 10.99
N GLY A 277 8.67 3.32 10.34
CA GLY A 277 8.95 3.18 8.92
C GLY A 277 7.97 3.98 8.05
N TYR A 278 6.69 3.92 8.37
CA TYR A 278 5.70 4.68 7.63
C TYR A 278 5.82 6.18 7.89
N SER A 279 6.00 6.61 9.13
CA SER A 279 6.12 8.05 9.42
C SER A 279 7.34 8.70 8.78
N GLY A 280 8.48 7.99 8.73
CA GLY A 280 9.72 8.52 8.14
C GLY A 280 9.88 8.14 6.67
N LEU A 281 10.17 6.87 6.40
CA LEU A 281 10.59 6.42 5.06
C LEU A 281 9.47 6.48 4.01
N VAL A 282 8.21 6.26 4.39
CA VAL A 282 7.08 6.28 3.44
C VAL A 282 6.47 7.69 3.40
N TYR A 283 5.74 8.09 4.42
CA TYR A 283 5.00 9.36 4.41
C TYR A 283 5.89 10.59 4.52
N GLY A 284 7.03 10.49 5.22
CA GLY A 284 8.03 11.56 5.25
C GLY A 284 8.59 11.85 3.86
N VAL A 285 8.96 10.80 3.13
CA VAL A 285 9.50 10.94 1.75
C VAL A 285 8.39 11.36 0.78
N ILE A 286 7.25 10.68 0.74
CA ILE A 286 6.15 11.00 -0.19
C ILE A 286 5.67 12.44 0.02
N GLY A 287 5.48 12.87 1.27
CA GLY A 287 4.97 14.19 1.59
C GLY A 287 5.98 15.31 1.38
N PHE A 288 7.18 15.19 1.93
CA PHE A 288 8.07 16.35 2.09
C PHE A 288 9.28 16.37 1.14
N LEU A 289 9.62 15.29 0.46
CA LEU A 289 10.74 15.29 -0.47
C LEU A 289 10.51 16.26 -1.64
N ASN A 290 9.29 16.34 -2.15
CA ASN A 290 8.95 17.30 -3.22
C ASN A 290 9.07 18.75 -2.75
N LEU A 291 8.71 19.03 -1.48
CA LEU A 291 8.90 20.33 -0.86
C LEU A 291 10.38 20.71 -0.78
N TYR A 292 11.22 19.78 -0.32
CA TYR A 292 12.68 19.97 -0.29
C TYR A 292 13.22 20.26 -1.69
N LEU A 293 12.90 19.43 -2.67
CA LEU A 293 13.39 19.57 -4.04
C LEU A 293 12.95 20.90 -4.68
N ALA A 294 11.72 21.33 -4.44
CA ALA A 294 11.24 22.65 -4.91
C ALA A 294 12.04 23.81 -4.26
N ARG A 295 12.31 23.70 -2.97
CA ARG A 295 13.07 24.74 -2.22
C ARG A 295 14.54 24.85 -2.63
N VAL A 296 15.16 23.72 -3.02
CA VAL A 296 16.53 23.72 -3.53
C VAL A 296 16.60 24.00 -5.05
N GLY A 297 15.47 24.36 -5.68
CA GLY A 297 15.44 24.90 -7.05
C GLY A 297 15.16 23.90 -8.15
N PHE A 298 14.78 22.63 -7.86
CA PHE A 298 14.35 21.72 -8.92
C PHE A 298 12.96 22.10 -9.45
N SER A 299 12.82 22.10 -10.76
CA SER A 299 11.52 22.31 -11.41
C SER A 299 10.58 21.11 -11.19
N ALA A 300 9.27 21.36 -11.23
CA ALA A 300 8.26 20.29 -11.16
C ALA A 300 8.55 19.19 -12.19
N ARG A 301 8.83 19.58 -13.43
CA ARG A 301 9.13 18.63 -14.53
C ARG A 301 10.33 17.74 -14.22
N ALA A 302 11.40 18.30 -13.66
CA ALA A 302 12.59 17.52 -13.26
C ALA A 302 12.24 16.49 -12.19
N VAL A 303 11.44 16.87 -11.18
CA VAL A 303 11.00 15.98 -10.11
C VAL A 303 10.12 14.86 -10.65
N PHE A 304 9.18 15.15 -11.56
CA PHE A 304 8.35 14.11 -12.17
C PHE A 304 9.13 13.16 -13.09
N ILE A 305 10.12 13.65 -13.86
CA ILE A 305 11.00 12.81 -14.67
C ILE A 305 11.81 11.86 -13.77
N SER A 306 12.43 12.40 -12.73
CA SER A 306 13.15 11.61 -11.74
C SER A 306 12.23 10.58 -11.06
N GLY A 307 11.00 10.98 -10.70
CA GLY A 307 9.98 10.13 -10.13
C GLY A 307 9.57 8.97 -11.05
N LEU A 308 9.41 9.21 -12.36
CA LEU A 308 9.12 8.17 -13.34
C LEU A 308 10.27 7.16 -13.44
N ILE A 309 11.49 7.65 -13.62
CA ILE A 309 12.68 6.82 -13.75
C ILE A 309 12.87 5.98 -12.48
N SER A 310 12.79 6.62 -11.32
CA SER A 310 13.01 5.93 -10.03
C SER A 310 11.89 4.95 -9.68
N GLY A 311 10.65 5.27 -10.00
CA GLY A 311 9.52 4.37 -9.76
C GLY A 311 9.60 3.12 -10.65
N VAL A 312 9.94 3.28 -11.92
CA VAL A 312 10.06 2.15 -12.85
C VAL A 312 11.35 1.35 -12.59
N VAL A 313 12.50 2.01 -12.64
CA VAL A 313 13.81 1.31 -12.56
C VAL A 313 14.11 0.87 -11.12
N GLY A 314 13.92 1.79 -10.15
CA GLY A 314 14.17 1.52 -8.74
C GLY A 314 13.15 0.53 -8.17
N GLY A 315 11.87 0.66 -8.54
CA GLY A 315 10.82 -0.29 -8.20
C GLY A 315 11.11 -1.70 -8.71
N ALA A 316 11.47 -1.83 -10.00
CA ALA A 316 11.86 -3.11 -10.57
C ALA A 316 13.10 -3.71 -9.89
N ALA A 317 14.13 -2.91 -9.63
CA ALA A 317 15.35 -3.35 -8.97
C ALA A 317 15.06 -3.86 -7.53
N GLY A 318 14.26 -3.12 -6.74
CA GLY A 318 13.88 -3.50 -5.39
C GLY A 318 13.08 -4.80 -5.34
N LEU A 319 12.11 -4.97 -6.26
CA LEU A 319 11.29 -6.18 -6.38
C LEU A 319 12.10 -7.41 -6.80
N LEU A 320 12.97 -7.26 -7.80
CA LEU A 320 13.84 -8.34 -8.26
C LEU A 320 14.85 -8.76 -7.18
N ALA A 321 15.41 -7.77 -6.46
CA ALA A 321 16.28 -8.03 -5.32
C ALA A 321 15.52 -8.78 -4.21
N ALA A 322 14.31 -8.33 -3.85
CA ALA A 322 13.48 -9.02 -2.87
C ALA A 322 13.19 -10.46 -3.27
N ALA A 323 12.78 -10.71 -4.52
CA ALA A 323 12.47 -12.04 -5.02
C ALA A 323 13.68 -13.00 -4.95
N ARG A 324 14.88 -12.52 -5.30
CA ARG A 324 16.10 -13.35 -5.29
C ARG A 324 16.70 -13.54 -3.90
N LEU A 325 16.69 -12.50 -3.08
CA LEU A 325 17.31 -12.53 -1.75
C LEU A 325 16.47 -13.30 -0.73
N ASN A 326 15.15 -13.25 -0.83
CA ASN A 326 14.25 -13.95 0.11
C ASN A 326 14.41 -15.46 0.15
N GLU A 327 14.92 -16.07 -0.94
CA GLU A 327 15.19 -17.51 -1.00
C GLU A 327 16.56 -17.89 -0.41
N ARG A 328 17.50 -16.93 -0.34
CA ARG A 328 18.92 -17.21 -0.03
C ARG A 328 19.39 -16.61 1.28
N VAL A 329 18.79 -15.49 1.67
CA VAL A 329 19.27 -14.67 2.80
C VAL A 329 18.17 -14.59 3.85
N GLU A 330 18.55 -14.50 5.11
CA GLU A 330 17.62 -14.28 6.21
C GLU A 330 16.89 -12.94 6.05
N ARG A 331 15.57 -12.92 6.18
CA ARG A 331 14.74 -11.73 5.93
C ARG A 331 15.13 -10.50 6.73
N ARG A 332 15.61 -10.68 7.99
CA ARG A 332 16.09 -9.55 8.80
C ARG A 332 17.28 -8.86 8.16
N ALA A 333 18.19 -9.63 7.56
CA ALA A 333 19.34 -9.06 6.86
C ALA A 333 18.91 -8.35 5.57
N VAL A 334 17.90 -8.86 4.86
CA VAL A 334 17.34 -8.20 3.66
C VAL A 334 16.64 -6.89 4.01
N ILE A 335 15.87 -6.85 5.11
CA ILE A 335 15.26 -5.61 5.64
C ILE A 335 16.34 -4.57 5.96
N LEU A 336 17.41 -4.98 6.66
CA LEU A 336 18.51 -4.09 6.99
C LEU A 336 19.24 -3.59 5.73
N ALA A 337 19.51 -4.48 4.77
CA ALA A 337 20.12 -4.10 3.50
C ALA A 337 19.24 -3.09 2.73
N GLY A 338 17.92 -3.31 2.69
CA GLY A 338 16.97 -2.37 2.10
C GLY A 338 17.02 -0.99 2.75
N ALA A 339 17.03 -0.94 4.09
CA ALA A 339 17.16 0.30 4.84
C ALA A 339 18.48 1.03 4.54
N LEU A 340 19.61 0.31 4.51
CA LEU A 340 20.92 0.91 4.20
C LEU A 340 20.98 1.47 2.76
N VAL A 341 20.40 0.75 1.79
CA VAL A 341 20.32 1.23 0.39
C VAL A 341 19.42 2.45 0.30
N ALA A 342 18.28 2.47 0.99
CA ALA A 342 17.41 3.64 1.04
C ALA A 342 18.11 4.85 1.68
N CYS A 343 18.83 4.65 2.77
CA CYS A 343 19.62 5.71 3.42
C CYS A 343 20.70 6.27 2.49
N LEU A 344 21.41 5.42 1.75
CA LEU A 344 22.37 5.85 0.75
C LEU A 344 21.67 6.72 -0.30
N GLY A 345 20.51 6.29 -0.82
CA GLY A 345 19.70 7.06 -1.76
C GLY A 345 19.30 8.43 -1.21
N LEU A 346 18.87 8.51 0.07
CA LEU A 346 18.50 9.76 0.74
C LEU A 346 19.70 10.71 0.88
N VAL A 347 20.87 10.20 1.28
CA VAL A 347 22.10 11.00 1.35
C VAL A 347 22.46 11.54 -0.04
N LEU A 348 22.37 10.72 -1.09
CA LEU A 348 22.63 11.15 -2.45
C LEU A 348 21.61 12.19 -2.95
N VAL A 349 20.33 12.06 -2.59
CA VAL A 349 19.32 13.09 -2.90
C VAL A 349 19.65 14.40 -2.20
N PHE A 350 20.07 14.36 -0.93
CA PHE A 350 20.50 15.56 -0.19
C PHE A 350 21.72 16.22 -0.86
N LEU A 351 22.75 15.45 -1.19
CA LEU A 351 23.94 15.98 -1.89
C LEU A 351 23.59 16.53 -3.28
N THR A 352 22.63 15.91 -3.95
CA THR A 352 22.15 16.42 -5.25
C THR A 352 21.47 17.78 -5.09
N GLY A 353 20.67 17.96 -4.05
CA GLY A 353 20.00 19.23 -3.77
C GLY A 353 20.93 20.33 -3.30
N GLU A 354 21.93 20.02 -2.49
CA GLU A 354 22.83 21.03 -1.89
C GLU A 354 24.08 21.32 -2.74
N VAL A 355 24.53 20.34 -3.55
CA VAL A 355 25.85 20.43 -4.20
C VAL A 355 25.77 20.32 -5.72
N TRP A 356 25.11 19.30 -6.24
CA TRP A 356 25.24 18.95 -7.67
C TRP A 356 24.21 19.61 -8.59
N HIS A 357 23.00 19.89 -8.09
CA HIS A 357 21.87 20.47 -8.84
C HIS A 357 21.64 19.85 -10.23
N SER A 358 21.78 18.55 -10.35
CA SER A 358 21.76 17.81 -11.61
C SER A 358 20.60 16.84 -11.68
N LEU A 359 19.81 16.88 -12.77
CA LEU A 359 18.71 15.93 -13.00
C LEU A 359 19.19 14.46 -13.14
N PRO A 360 20.28 14.15 -13.86
CA PRO A 360 20.81 12.78 -13.86
C PRO A 360 21.21 12.31 -12.48
N ALA A 361 21.90 13.11 -11.67
CA ALA A 361 22.28 12.76 -10.31
C ALA A 361 21.05 12.55 -9.43
N LEU A 362 20.02 13.40 -9.52
CA LEU A 362 18.74 13.21 -8.82
C LEU A 362 18.06 11.91 -9.22
N SER A 363 18.04 11.60 -10.51
CA SER A 363 17.42 10.37 -11.02
C SER A 363 18.12 9.11 -10.50
N ILE A 364 19.45 9.10 -10.48
CA ILE A 364 20.24 7.99 -9.94
C ILE A 364 20.01 7.86 -8.43
N ALA A 365 20.08 8.95 -7.69
CA ALA A 365 19.84 8.97 -6.25
C ALA A 365 18.42 8.46 -5.90
N ALA A 366 17.41 8.91 -6.65
CA ALA A 366 16.03 8.47 -6.47
C ALA A 366 15.81 6.99 -6.85
N VAL A 367 16.52 6.46 -7.86
CA VAL A 367 16.51 5.02 -8.20
C VAL A 367 17.06 4.20 -7.02
N ILE A 368 18.18 4.62 -6.42
CA ILE A 368 18.77 3.93 -5.26
C ILE A 368 17.83 3.99 -4.07
N LEU A 369 17.26 5.16 -3.79
CA LEU A 369 16.26 5.36 -2.72
C LEU A 369 15.06 4.41 -2.90
N ASN A 370 14.42 4.42 -4.06
CA ASN A 370 13.25 3.59 -4.32
C ASN A 370 13.59 2.09 -4.29
N ALA A 371 14.72 1.67 -4.84
CA ALA A 371 15.16 0.27 -4.77
C ALA A 371 15.30 -0.20 -3.32
N GLY A 372 15.93 0.61 -2.47
CA GLY A 372 16.07 0.31 -1.04
C GLY A 372 14.75 0.34 -0.29
N ALA A 373 13.91 1.35 -0.53
CA ALA A 373 12.62 1.51 0.11
C ALA A 373 11.67 0.35 -0.22
N TYR A 374 11.59 -0.08 -1.48
CA TYR A 374 10.78 -1.23 -1.86
C TYR A 374 11.36 -2.54 -1.36
N LEU A 375 12.69 -2.71 -1.36
CA LEU A 375 13.33 -3.87 -0.76
C LEU A 375 13.00 -3.98 0.74
N TRP A 376 13.02 -2.86 1.47
CA TRP A 376 12.61 -2.79 2.86
C TRP A 376 11.12 -3.11 3.03
N LEU A 377 10.25 -2.42 2.30
CA LEU A 377 8.80 -2.48 2.46
C LEU A 377 8.24 -3.89 2.18
N PHE A 378 8.61 -4.49 1.07
CA PHE A 378 8.13 -5.84 0.72
C PHE A 378 8.61 -6.91 1.69
N ASN A 379 9.82 -6.76 2.21
CA ASN A 379 10.32 -7.67 3.23
C ASN A 379 9.65 -7.46 4.58
N MET A 380 9.27 -6.24 4.93
CA MET A 380 8.45 -5.98 6.12
C MET A 380 7.07 -6.66 6.03
N TYR A 381 6.38 -6.57 4.88
CA TYR A 381 5.11 -7.29 4.68
C TYR A 381 5.25 -8.81 4.83
N THR A 382 6.23 -9.39 4.13
CA THR A 382 6.45 -10.84 4.20
C THR A 382 6.94 -11.28 5.58
N TYR A 383 7.79 -10.49 6.24
CA TYR A 383 8.25 -10.73 7.59
C TYR A 383 7.10 -10.74 8.60
N THR A 384 6.22 -9.72 8.51
CA THR A 384 5.06 -9.61 9.38
C THR A 384 4.11 -10.79 9.21
N ALA A 385 3.85 -11.21 7.97
CA ALA A 385 2.97 -12.35 7.69
C ALA A 385 3.52 -13.67 8.28
N VAL A 386 4.83 -13.87 8.28
CA VAL A 386 5.46 -15.08 8.85
C VAL A 386 5.64 -14.97 10.37
N ALA A 387 5.62 -13.77 10.93
CA ALA A 387 5.74 -13.57 12.37
C ALA A 387 4.55 -14.11 13.17
N TYR A 388 3.41 -14.38 12.53
CA TYR A 388 2.22 -14.88 13.18
C TYR A 388 1.82 -16.27 12.66
N PRO A 389 1.39 -17.21 13.55
CA PRO A 389 0.87 -18.50 13.14
C PRO A 389 -0.42 -18.32 12.32
N THR A 390 -0.76 -19.33 11.52
CA THR A 390 -1.86 -19.27 10.55
C THR A 390 -3.18 -18.79 11.16
N ARG A 391 -3.47 -19.20 12.41
CA ARG A 391 -4.70 -18.85 13.13
C ARG A 391 -4.91 -17.33 13.30
N ILE A 392 -3.85 -16.58 13.63
CA ILE A 392 -3.94 -15.13 13.94
C ILE A 392 -3.25 -14.26 12.89
N ARG A 393 -2.70 -14.85 11.81
CA ARG A 393 -1.89 -14.16 10.80
C ARG A 393 -2.61 -12.99 10.14
N SER A 394 -3.85 -13.17 9.70
CA SER A 394 -4.62 -12.12 9.04
C SER A 394 -4.88 -10.93 9.96
N VAL A 395 -5.25 -11.20 11.21
CA VAL A 395 -5.45 -10.16 12.23
C VAL A 395 -4.12 -9.47 12.55
N GLY A 396 -3.04 -10.25 12.74
CA GLY A 396 -1.73 -9.71 13.05
C GLY A 396 -1.16 -8.81 11.94
N THR A 397 -1.23 -9.26 10.69
CA THR A 397 -0.75 -8.46 9.54
C THR A 397 -1.60 -7.22 9.31
N GLY A 398 -2.93 -7.35 9.33
CA GLY A 398 -3.83 -6.22 9.10
C GLY A 398 -3.70 -5.14 10.17
N TRP A 399 -3.62 -5.51 11.46
CA TRP A 399 -3.51 -4.54 12.54
C TRP A 399 -2.13 -3.89 12.63
N THR A 400 -1.05 -4.62 12.34
CA THR A 400 0.29 -4.03 12.37
C THR A 400 0.52 -3.06 11.21
N ASP A 401 0.05 -3.38 10.01
CA ASP A 401 0.08 -2.50 8.84
C ASP A 401 -0.85 -1.30 9.01
N GLY A 402 -2.11 -1.54 9.39
CA GLY A 402 -3.09 -0.46 9.65
C GLY A 402 -2.63 0.51 10.74
N PHE A 403 -1.99 0.03 11.82
CA PHE A 403 -1.39 0.91 12.80
C PHE A 403 -0.21 1.71 12.23
N GLY A 404 0.54 1.14 11.30
CA GLY A 404 1.60 1.85 10.57
C GLY A 404 1.08 3.10 9.86
N HIS A 405 -0.14 3.05 9.30
CA HIS A 405 -0.76 4.21 8.63
C HIS A 405 -0.99 5.42 9.56
N VAL A 406 -1.02 5.24 10.90
CA VAL A 406 -0.96 6.37 11.85
C VAL A 406 0.31 7.22 11.64
N GLY A 407 1.37 6.64 11.06
CA GLY A 407 2.57 7.36 10.63
C GLY A 407 2.29 8.49 9.63
N SER A 408 1.21 8.41 8.84
CA SER A 408 0.77 9.50 7.96
C SER A 408 0.28 10.74 8.73
N ILE A 409 -0.20 10.56 9.95
CA ILE A 409 -0.56 11.65 10.88
C ILE A 409 0.70 12.19 11.58
N VAL A 410 1.57 11.29 12.02
CA VAL A 410 2.81 11.64 12.76
C VAL A 410 3.79 12.40 11.87
N SER A 411 3.93 11.99 10.62
CA SER A 411 4.90 12.56 9.67
C SER A 411 4.71 14.07 9.44
N PRO A 412 3.53 14.60 9.07
CA PRO A 412 3.34 16.04 8.88
C PRO A 412 3.60 16.86 10.16
N LEU A 413 3.29 16.33 11.32
CA LEU A 413 3.52 17.00 12.60
C LEU A 413 5.02 17.16 12.90
N ILE A 414 5.79 16.08 12.76
CA ILE A 414 7.23 16.11 13.04
C ILE A 414 7.99 16.82 11.93
N VAL A 415 7.80 16.43 10.69
CA VAL A 415 8.56 16.99 9.56
C VAL A 415 8.16 18.43 9.31
N GLY A 416 6.89 18.79 9.46
CA GLY A 416 6.43 20.17 9.40
C GLY A 416 7.13 21.06 10.41
N ALA A 417 7.26 20.62 11.66
CA ALA A 417 8.00 21.34 12.70
C ALA A 417 9.48 21.51 12.34
N LEU A 418 10.13 20.47 11.78
CA LEU A 418 11.52 20.54 11.32
C LEU A 418 11.72 21.58 10.20
N PHE A 419 10.80 21.66 9.26
CA PHE A 419 10.87 22.62 8.14
C PHE A 419 10.56 24.08 8.54
N THR A 420 10.11 24.34 9.77
CA THR A 420 9.97 25.71 10.30
C THR A 420 11.31 26.30 10.78
N ALA A 421 12.32 25.46 11.04
CA ALA A 421 13.67 25.89 11.33
C ALA A 421 14.31 26.59 10.12
N THR A 422 15.49 27.18 10.29
CA THR A 422 16.24 27.74 9.15
C THR A 422 16.41 26.66 8.08
N ALA A 423 16.35 27.05 6.80
CA ALA A 423 16.28 26.12 5.68
C ALA A 423 17.27 24.96 5.77
N HIS A 424 18.56 25.27 6.02
CA HIS A 424 19.61 24.25 6.10
C HIS A 424 19.42 23.29 7.29
N VAL A 425 19.14 23.82 8.49
CA VAL A 425 18.88 23.03 9.70
C VAL A 425 17.63 22.18 9.53
N GLY A 426 16.58 22.73 8.94
CA GLY A 426 15.33 22.01 8.64
C GLY A 426 15.56 20.84 7.70
N TYR A 427 16.38 21.00 6.67
CA TYR A 427 16.68 19.93 5.71
C TYR A 427 17.50 18.81 6.37
N ILE A 428 18.55 19.14 7.14
CA ILE A 428 19.30 18.15 7.91
C ILE A 428 18.37 17.41 8.88
N GLY A 429 17.48 18.14 9.57
CA GLY A 429 16.49 17.56 10.47
C GLY A 429 15.56 16.59 9.76
N PHE A 430 15.03 16.97 8.58
CA PHE A 430 14.17 16.12 7.75
C PHE A 430 14.89 14.84 7.32
N PHE A 431 16.06 14.94 6.69
CA PHE A 431 16.81 13.76 6.27
C PHE A 431 17.24 12.90 7.47
N GLY A 432 17.67 13.52 8.58
CA GLY A 432 17.97 12.82 9.83
C GLY A 432 16.78 12.04 10.39
N TYR A 433 15.57 12.63 10.35
CA TYR A 433 14.36 11.95 10.78
C TYR A 433 13.99 10.77 9.88
N VAL A 434 14.06 10.94 8.56
CA VAL A 434 13.76 9.85 7.63
C VAL A 434 14.78 8.72 7.72
N ILE A 435 16.07 9.05 7.82
CA ILE A 435 17.15 8.08 7.87
C ILE A 435 17.17 7.33 9.21
N ILE A 436 17.18 8.04 10.33
CA ILE A 436 17.42 7.41 11.65
C ILE A 436 16.16 6.72 12.16
N PRO A 437 15.09 7.41 12.59
CA PRO A 437 13.89 6.73 13.07
C PRO A 437 13.06 6.08 11.97
N GLY A 438 13.08 6.61 10.75
CA GLY A 438 12.24 6.11 9.65
C GLY A 438 12.78 4.85 8.97
N ALA A 439 14.07 4.75 8.72
CA ALA A 439 14.66 3.62 8.00
C ALA A 439 15.53 2.71 8.88
N LEU A 440 16.53 3.28 9.56
CA LEU A 440 17.54 2.48 10.29
C LEU A 440 16.97 1.87 11.56
N LEU A 441 16.27 2.63 12.39
CA LEU A 441 15.81 2.14 13.69
C LEU A 441 14.84 0.94 13.54
N PRO A 442 13.80 0.97 12.68
CA PRO A 442 12.97 -0.21 12.45
C PRO A 442 13.77 -1.43 11.99
N ALA A 443 14.70 -1.23 11.05
CA ALA A 443 15.52 -2.32 10.52
C ALA A 443 16.46 -2.91 11.60
N LEU A 444 17.08 -2.09 12.43
CA LEU A 444 17.91 -2.51 13.54
C LEU A 444 17.10 -3.22 14.63
N LEU A 445 15.91 -2.72 14.95
CA LEU A 445 15.01 -3.38 15.90
C LEU A 445 14.61 -4.78 15.41
N ILE A 446 14.26 -4.93 14.14
CA ILE A 446 13.99 -6.24 13.53
C ILE A 446 15.26 -7.12 13.53
N ALA A 447 16.42 -6.58 13.17
CA ALA A 447 17.66 -7.35 13.14
C ALA A 447 18.05 -7.87 14.54
N ARG A 448 17.82 -7.07 15.60
CA ARG A 448 18.22 -7.40 16.98
C ARG A 448 17.19 -8.22 17.74
N PHE A 449 15.92 -7.90 17.61
CA PHE A 449 14.84 -8.45 18.44
C PHE A 449 13.82 -9.28 17.64
N GLY A 450 13.89 -9.25 16.32
CA GLY A 450 12.98 -9.98 15.46
C GLY A 450 13.23 -11.49 15.48
N ILE A 451 12.23 -12.24 15.02
CA ILE A 451 12.30 -13.69 14.88
C ILE A 451 13.21 -14.06 13.70
N LYS A 452 14.08 -15.03 13.87
CA LYS A 452 14.88 -15.58 12.76
C LYS A 452 13.98 -16.32 11.78
N GLN A 453 13.98 -15.89 10.53
CA GLN A 453 13.17 -16.49 9.46
C GLN A 453 14.10 -16.93 8.33
N LYS A 454 14.54 -18.18 8.35
CA LYS A 454 15.10 -18.86 7.17
C LYS A 454 13.97 -19.47 6.35
N ALA A 455 14.25 -19.84 5.09
CA ALA A 455 13.34 -20.58 4.25
C ALA A 455 13.05 -21.98 4.86
N ALA A 456 12.18 -22.00 5.85
CA ALA A 456 11.69 -23.19 6.54
C ALA A 456 10.16 -23.23 6.41
N PRO A 457 9.51 -24.40 6.51
CA PRO A 457 8.05 -24.50 6.52
C PRO A 457 7.45 -23.54 7.56
N LEU A 458 6.37 -22.86 7.19
CA LEU A 458 5.73 -21.78 7.98
C LEU A 458 5.36 -22.23 9.41
N GLU A 459 5.02 -23.50 9.58
CA GLU A 459 4.62 -24.09 10.85
C GLU A 459 5.79 -24.21 11.84
N THR A 460 7.02 -24.40 11.36
CA THR A 460 8.20 -24.52 12.21
C THR A 460 8.75 -23.16 12.66
N VAL A 461 8.48 -22.10 11.92
CA VAL A 461 8.97 -20.74 12.24
C VAL A 461 8.03 -20.01 13.20
N ALA A 462 6.74 -20.29 13.13
CA ALA A 462 5.73 -19.62 13.95
C ALA A 462 5.63 -20.19 15.39
N GLY A 463 6.17 -21.38 15.63
CA GLY A 463 6.23 -22.03 16.95
C GLY A 463 7.51 -21.76 17.75
N ALA A 464 8.47 -21.03 17.19
CA ALA A 464 9.72 -20.61 17.86
C ALA A 464 9.62 -19.15 18.34
#